data_0cbed28aaaa65f007a7399eb98b13bbb
#
_entry.id   0cbed28aaaa65f007a7399eb98b13bbb
#
_cell.length_a   1.000
_cell.length_b   1.000
_cell.length_c   1.000
_cell.angle_alpha   90.00
_cell.angle_beta   90.00
_cell.angle_gamma   90.00
#
_symmetry.space_group_name_H-M   'P 1'
#
loop_
_entity.id
_entity.type
_entity.pdbx_description
1 polymer ?
#
loop_
_entity_poly.entity_id
_entity_poly.type
_entity_poly.pdbx_seq_one_letter_code
_entity_poly.pdbx_strand_id
1 'polypeptide(L)'
;MLSVKPSENNSTEEIKTLICRDDDREVGYVKFRQYGYIVDITDIAPNPLDPSEIKGDTYTVLDTIIRALGSFAFNRSCFYVESSAGSIFPTLSKLRFELKDGKMKSDLSKILTMCKH
;
A
#
# COMPACT_ATOMS: atom_id res chain seq x y z
N MET A 1 15.58 -9.16 -6.39
CA MET A 1 14.33 -8.89 -7.09
C MET A 1 13.19 -8.75 -6.10
N LEU A 2 12.40 -7.69 -6.24
CA LEU A 2 11.27 -7.47 -5.33
C LEU A 2 10.10 -8.38 -5.70
N SER A 3 9.48 -8.95 -4.67
CA SER A 3 8.23 -9.69 -4.81
C SER A 3 7.31 -9.34 -3.65
N VAL A 4 6.00 -9.33 -3.90
CA VAL A 4 5.01 -9.04 -2.88
C VAL A 4 4.04 -10.21 -2.80
N LYS A 5 3.88 -10.77 -1.61
CA LYS A 5 3.01 -11.92 -1.38
C LYS A 5 2.20 -11.75 -0.10
N PRO A 6 1.00 -12.34 -0.03
CA PRO A 6 0.24 -12.35 1.22
C PRO A 6 0.98 -13.09 2.31
N SER A 7 0.82 -12.60 3.55
CA SER A 7 1.30 -13.31 4.72
C SER A 7 0.50 -14.61 4.90
N GLU A 8 1.14 -15.63 5.47
CA GLU A 8 0.51 -16.93 5.71
C GLU A 8 -0.67 -16.86 6.67
N ASN A 9 -0.72 -15.83 7.51
CA ASN A 9 -1.76 -15.70 8.53
C ASN A 9 -3.01 -14.96 8.06
N ASN A 10 -3.10 -14.60 6.77
CA ASN A 10 -4.17 -13.75 6.26
C ASN A 10 -5.53 -14.43 6.15
N SER A 11 -5.60 -15.75 6.16
CA SER A 11 -6.83 -16.47 5.81
C SER A 11 -7.99 -16.24 6.77
N THR A 12 -7.73 -15.95 8.04
CA THR A 12 -8.75 -15.79 9.07
C THR A 12 -8.75 -14.42 9.73
N GLU A 13 -7.83 -13.55 9.38
CA GLU A 13 -7.70 -12.26 10.03
C GLU A 13 -8.45 -11.18 9.27
N GLU A 14 -9.07 -10.26 10.02
CA GLU A 14 -9.72 -9.08 9.45
C GLU A 14 -8.69 -8.17 8.79
N ILE A 15 -7.55 -7.96 9.44
CA ILE A 15 -6.45 -7.17 8.89
C ILE A 15 -5.50 -8.11 8.17
N LYS A 16 -5.30 -7.87 6.89
CA LYS A 16 -4.43 -8.67 6.04
C LYS A 16 -3.11 -7.96 5.83
N THR A 17 -2.07 -8.73 5.50
CA THR A 17 -0.73 -8.19 5.27
C THR A 17 -0.21 -8.70 3.93
N LEU A 18 0.33 -7.78 3.13
CA LEU A 18 1.17 -8.11 1.98
C LEU A 18 2.60 -7.79 2.36
N ILE A 19 3.50 -8.72 2.13
CA ILE A 19 4.91 -8.58 2.50
C ILE A 19 5.75 -8.48 1.24
N CYS A 20 6.60 -7.45 1.19
CA CYS A 20 7.56 -7.25 0.11
C CYS A 20 8.92 -7.80 0.52
N ARG A 21 9.49 -8.63 -0.32
CA ARG A 21 10.83 -9.20 -0.10
C ARG A 21 11.72 -8.88 -1.28
N ASP A 22 12.99 -8.67 -0.98
CA ASP A 22 14.05 -8.64 -1.98
C ASP A 22 14.77 -9.98 -1.87
N ASP A 23 14.46 -10.87 -2.81
CA ASP A 23 14.80 -12.29 -2.72
C ASP A 23 14.19 -12.86 -1.45
N ASP A 24 14.99 -13.27 -0.47
CA ASP A 24 14.47 -13.88 0.77
C ASP A 24 14.37 -12.90 1.94
N ARG A 25 14.78 -11.63 1.72
CA ARG A 25 14.81 -10.63 2.79
C ARG A 25 13.57 -9.75 2.76
N GLU A 26 12.86 -9.68 3.88
CA GLU A 26 11.72 -8.79 4.01
C GLU A 26 12.19 -7.33 4.04
N VAL A 27 11.67 -6.50 3.13
CA VAL A 27 12.06 -5.10 3.00
C VAL A 27 10.89 -4.14 3.24
N GLY A 28 9.67 -4.64 3.31
CA GLY A 28 8.52 -3.79 3.60
C GLY A 28 7.23 -4.59 3.66
N TYR A 29 6.15 -3.92 4.04
CA TYR A 29 4.84 -4.53 4.10
C TYR A 29 3.75 -3.47 4.04
N VAL A 30 2.51 -3.91 3.80
CA VAL A 30 1.31 -3.09 3.99
C VAL A 30 0.28 -3.93 4.71
N LYS A 31 -0.35 -3.33 5.72
CA LYS A 31 -1.47 -3.94 6.44
C LYS A 31 -2.74 -3.18 6.08
N PHE A 32 -3.79 -3.91 5.84
CA PHE A 32 -5.04 -3.32 5.34
C PHE A 32 -6.23 -4.21 5.67
N ARG A 33 -7.41 -3.63 5.55
CA ARG A 33 -8.66 -4.37 5.65
C ARG A 33 -9.60 -3.91 4.55
N GLN A 34 -10.58 -4.74 4.22
CA GLN A 34 -11.52 -4.46 3.15
C GLN A 34 -12.90 -4.16 3.71
N TYR A 35 -13.52 -3.08 3.22
CA TYR A 35 -14.90 -2.74 3.50
C TYR A 35 -15.63 -2.57 2.18
N GLY A 36 -16.47 -3.52 1.80
CA GLY A 36 -17.20 -3.40 0.56
C GLY A 36 -16.27 -3.14 -0.62
N TYR A 37 -16.34 -1.96 -1.19
CA TYR A 37 -15.54 -1.58 -2.37
C TYR A 37 -14.26 -0.81 -2.03
N ILE A 38 -13.89 -0.76 -0.76
CA ILE A 38 -12.78 0.05 -0.27
C ILE A 38 -11.75 -0.83 0.42
N VAL A 39 -10.48 -0.59 0.12
CA VAL A 39 -9.35 -1.13 0.87
C VAL A 39 -8.82 -0.02 1.79
N ASP A 40 -8.79 -0.28 3.09
CA ASP A 40 -8.34 0.68 4.10
C ASP A 40 -6.97 0.26 4.61
N ILE A 41 -5.94 1.07 4.33
CA ILE A 41 -4.58 0.80 4.79
C ILE A 41 -4.47 1.19 6.26
N THR A 42 -4.08 0.25 7.10
CA THR A 42 -3.90 0.49 8.54
C THR A 42 -2.45 0.75 8.92
N ASP A 43 -1.50 0.23 8.12
CA ASP A 43 -0.08 0.43 8.37
C ASP A 43 0.71 0.14 7.11
N ILE A 44 1.88 0.76 6.98
CA ILE A 44 2.78 0.53 5.85
C ILE A 44 4.22 0.73 6.31
N ALA A 45 5.12 -0.07 5.78
CA ALA A 45 6.55 0.07 6.02
C ALA A 45 7.33 -0.15 4.72
N PRO A 46 8.40 0.58 4.47
CA PRO A 46 8.98 1.59 5.35
C PRO A 46 8.09 2.83 5.52
N ASN A 47 8.16 3.43 6.70
CA ASN A 47 7.43 4.66 7.00
C ASN A 47 8.40 5.60 7.74
N PRO A 48 9.33 6.24 7.02
CA PRO A 48 10.35 7.06 7.65
C PRO A 48 9.74 8.28 8.32
N LEU A 49 10.38 8.72 9.42
CA LEU A 49 9.98 9.93 10.15
C LEU A 49 10.06 11.17 9.26
N ASP A 50 11.07 11.21 8.39
CA ASP A 50 11.25 12.29 7.43
C ASP A 50 10.83 11.81 6.04
N PRO A 51 9.70 12.33 5.50
CA PRO A 51 9.24 11.89 4.17
C PRO A 51 10.23 12.17 3.05
N SER A 52 11.19 13.08 3.22
CA SER A 52 12.22 13.34 2.22
C SER A 52 13.15 12.15 2.00
N GLU A 53 13.14 11.20 2.93
CA GLU A 53 13.90 9.96 2.80
C GLU A 53 13.24 8.95 1.85
N ILE A 54 12.01 9.22 1.41
CA ILE A 54 11.30 8.35 0.46
C ILE A 54 11.80 8.66 -0.94
N LYS A 55 12.90 8.04 -1.30
CA LYS A 55 13.56 8.18 -2.61
C LYS A 55 14.40 6.93 -2.86
N GLY A 56 14.85 6.73 -4.10
CA GLY A 56 15.67 5.57 -4.46
C GLY A 56 15.00 4.26 -4.11
N ASP A 57 15.73 3.38 -3.43
CA ASP A 57 15.23 2.04 -3.10
C ASP A 57 14.01 2.06 -2.18
N THR A 58 13.95 3.01 -1.25
CA THR A 58 12.80 3.15 -0.36
C THR A 58 11.54 3.45 -1.16
N TYR A 59 11.61 4.37 -2.11
CA TYR A 59 10.49 4.67 -2.98
C TYR A 59 10.09 3.45 -3.82
N THR A 60 11.08 2.74 -4.36
CA THR A 60 10.83 1.57 -5.19
C THR A 60 10.09 0.47 -4.41
N VAL A 61 10.48 0.22 -3.17
CA VAL A 61 9.81 -0.76 -2.30
C VAL A 61 8.36 -0.33 -2.07
N LEU A 62 8.15 0.92 -1.68
CA LEU A 62 6.80 1.43 -1.40
C LEU A 62 5.90 1.43 -2.63
N ASP A 63 6.43 1.85 -3.77
CA ASP A 63 5.71 1.86 -5.03
C ASP A 63 5.30 0.43 -5.44
N THR A 64 6.20 -0.52 -5.27
CA THR A 64 5.93 -1.94 -5.56
C THR A 64 4.82 -2.47 -4.66
N ILE A 65 4.85 -2.14 -3.38
CA ILE A 65 3.83 -2.56 -2.42
C ILE A 65 2.45 -1.99 -2.80
N ILE A 66 2.39 -0.70 -3.12
CA ILE A 66 1.12 -0.05 -3.47
C ILE A 66 0.55 -0.61 -4.78
N ARG A 67 1.39 -0.89 -5.76
CA ARG A 67 0.94 -1.53 -7.00
C ARG A 67 0.38 -2.92 -6.76
N ALA A 68 1.02 -3.69 -5.90
CA ALA A 68 0.54 -5.02 -5.52
C ALA A 68 -0.79 -4.92 -4.79
N LEU A 69 -0.94 -3.95 -3.89
CA LEU A 69 -2.19 -3.71 -3.20
C LEU A 69 -3.29 -3.31 -4.19
N GLY A 70 -2.96 -2.50 -5.20
CA GLY A 70 -3.89 -2.13 -6.25
C GLY A 70 -4.39 -3.34 -7.04
N SER A 71 -3.50 -4.26 -7.37
CA SER A 71 -3.87 -5.50 -8.06
C SER A 71 -4.75 -6.38 -7.17
N PHE A 72 -4.43 -6.48 -5.88
CA PHE A 72 -5.27 -7.20 -4.92
C PHE A 72 -6.67 -6.59 -4.87
N ALA A 73 -6.76 -5.27 -4.76
CA ALA A 73 -8.04 -4.57 -4.68
C ALA A 73 -8.86 -4.77 -5.95
N PHE A 74 -8.23 -4.70 -7.11
CA PHE A 74 -8.89 -4.93 -8.39
C PHE A 74 -9.50 -6.33 -8.46
N ASN A 75 -8.75 -7.34 -8.01
CA ASN A 75 -9.21 -8.73 -8.01
C ASN A 75 -10.34 -8.99 -7.01
N ARG A 76 -10.55 -8.08 -6.06
CA ARG A 76 -11.62 -8.16 -5.06
C ARG A 76 -12.76 -7.19 -5.36
N SER A 77 -12.78 -6.62 -6.56
CA SER A 77 -13.81 -5.67 -6.99
C SER A 77 -13.87 -4.41 -6.13
N CYS A 78 -12.74 -3.99 -5.60
CA CYS A 78 -12.61 -2.72 -4.90
C CYS A 78 -12.29 -1.61 -5.90
N PHE A 79 -12.76 -0.39 -5.61
CA PHE A 79 -12.55 0.76 -6.50
C PHE A 79 -11.65 1.83 -5.88
N TYR A 80 -11.47 1.81 -4.57
CA TYR A 80 -10.73 2.85 -3.85
C TYR A 80 -9.79 2.22 -2.84
N VAL A 81 -8.66 2.90 -2.63
CA VAL A 81 -7.74 2.60 -1.54
C VAL A 81 -7.65 3.87 -0.70
N GLU A 82 -7.83 3.73 0.60
CA GLU A 82 -7.78 4.86 1.51
C GLU A 82 -7.09 4.53 2.81
N SER A 83 -6.84 5.53 3.63
CA SER A 83 -6.31 5.34 4.98
C SER A 83 -6.76 6.47 5.89
N SER A 84 -7.13 6.12 7.12
CA SER A 84 -7.36 7.08 8.21
C SER A 84 -6.24 7.02 9.26
N ALA A 85 -5.17 6.27 9.01
CA ALA A 85 -4.02 6.18 9.91
C ALA A 85 -3.08 7.37 9.70
N GLY A 86 -3.27 8.42 10.51
CA GLY A 86 -2.54 9.68 10.35
C GLY A 86 -1.03 9.55 10.34
N SER A 87 -0.49 8.56 11.07
CA SER A 87 0.96 8.35 11.15
C SER A 87 1.60 7.98 9.82
N ILE A 88 0.82 7.47 8.86
CA ILE A 88 1.35 7.08 7.55
C ILE A 88 0.96 8.05 6.43
N PHE A 89 0.22 9.12 6.74
CA PHE A 89 -0.21 10.11 5.74
C PHE A 89 0.96 10.70 4.95
N PRO A 90 2.07 11.14 5.57
CA PRO A 90 3.17 11.70 4.80
C PRO A 90 3.76 10.71 3.79
N THR A 91 3.85 9.43 4.17
CA THR A 91 4.34 8.39 3.27
C THR A 91 3.37 8.18 2.11
N LEU A 92 2.07 8.08 2.40
CA LEU A 92 1.06 7.89 1.34
C LEU A 92 1.01 9.09 0.40
N SER A 93 1.25 10.29 0.91
CA SER A 93 1.30 11.50 0.08
C SER A 93 2.37 11.39 -1.01
N LYS A 94 3.50 10.73 -0.73
CA LYS A 94 4.55 10.49 -1.70
C LYS A 94 4.19 9.42 -2.72
N LEU A 95 3.12 8.67 -2.47
CA LEU A 95 2.66 7.58 -3.32
C LEU A 95 1.38 7.93 -4.07
N ARG A 96 1.16 9.23 -4.27
CA ARG A 96 0.05 9.78 -5.07
C ARG A 96 -1.33 9.65 -4.42
N PHE A 97 -1.36 9.51 -3.12
CA PHE A 97 -2.60 9.63 -2.37
C PHE A 97 -2.87 11.12 -2.10
N GLU A 98 -4.13 11.47 -2.03
CA GLU A 98 -4.57 12.84 -1.75
C GLU A 98 -5.39 12.88 -0.47
N LEU A 99 -5.21 13.93 0.32
CA LEU A 99 -5.98 14.12 1.54
C LEU A 99 -7.36 14.68 1.18
N LYS A 100 -8.40 13.92 1.54
CA LYS A 100 -9.80 14.30 1.33
C LYS A 100 -10.63 13.89 2.53
N ASP A 101 -11.38 14.83 3.10
CA ASP A 101 -12.28 14.53 4.23
C ASP A 101 -11.60 13.84 5.40
N GLY A 102 -10.37 14.25 5.70
CA GLY A 102 -9.60 13.69 6.82
C GLY A 102 -8.96 12.34 6.56
N LYS A 103 -9.01 11.85 5.33
CA LYS A 103 -8.41 10.57 4.93
C LYS A 103 -7.52 10.73 3.71
N MET A 104 -6.49 9.91 3.63
CA MET A 104 -5.71 9.79 2.40
C MET A 104 -6.43 8.83 1.46
N LYS A 105 -6.64 9.24 0.22
CA LYS A 105 -7.40 8.47 -0.77
C LYS A 105 -6.71 8.41 -2.11
N SER A 106 -6.89 7.29 -2.80
CA SER A 106 -6.47 7.14 -4.18
C SER A 106 -7.46 6.25 -4.92
N ASP A 107 -7.79 6.63 -6.16
CA ASP A 107 -8.61 5.78 -7.02
C ASP A 107 -7.76 4.62 -7.52
N LEU A 108 -8.38 3.44 -7.62
CA LEU A 108 -7.68 2.26 -8.11
C LEU A 108 -7.15 2.46 -9.54
N SER A 109 -7.91 3.13 -10.39
CA SER A 109 -7.48 3.45 -11.75
C SER A 109 -6.18 4.25 -11.76
N LYS A 110 -6.00 5.15 -10.81
CA LYS A 110 -4.79 5.96 -10.66
C LYS A 110 -3.58 5.10 -10.31
N ILE A 111 -3.78 4.16 -9.38
CA ILE A 111 -2.72 3.23 -8.95
C ILE A 111 -2.32 2.32 -10.11
N LEU A 112 -3.29 1.72 -10.79
CA LEU A 112 -3.02 0.77 -11.86
C LEU A 112 -2.41 1.44 -13.09
N THR A 113 -2.79 2.68 -13.38
CA THR A 113 -2.22 3.44 -14.50
C THR A 113 -0.73 3.66 -14.33
N MET A 114 -0.24 3.75 -13.09
CA MET A 114 1.19 3.89 -12.80
C MET A 114 2.01 2.68 -13.24
N CYS A 115 1.36 1.55 -13.49
CA CYS A 115 2.03 0.33 -13.93
C CYS A 115 2.25 0.28 -15.44
N LYS A 116 1.77 1.28 -16.18
CA LYS A 116 1.90 1.33 -17.65
C LYS A 116 3.08 2.19 -18.03
N HIS A 117 3.99 1.62 -18.73
CA HIS A 117 5.15 2.35 -19.27
C HIS A 117 5.52 1.82 -20.61
#